data_950ce5c17535dbd45cccafc2bba03d21
#
_entry.id   950ce5c17535dbd45cccafc2bba03d21
#
_cell.length_a   1.000
_cell.length_b   1.000
_cell.length_c   1.000
_cell.angle_alpha   90.00
_cell.angle_beta   90.00
_cell.angle_gamma   90.00
#
_symmetry.space_group_name_H-M   'P 1'
#
loop_
_entity.id
_entity.type
_entity.pdbx_description
1 polymer ?
#
loop_
_entity_poly.entity_id
_entity_poly.type
_entity_poly.pdbx_seq_one_letter_code
_entity_poly.pdbx_strand_id
1 'polypeptide(L)'
;SLSELKKRLEREAGKVDILINNAGHLVNKPFEDHTEADIAESVSVNFTSAARLTAELLPLMVRGSHVVNIGSMGGFQGSLKFPGLSWYSATKGALAVLTECLAAEYAERGISFNCLCPGAVQTEMFQKAFPGFSAPVLPSDMAGFIADFAVNGNKFFNGKILPVAVSIP
;
A
#
# COMPACT_ATOMS: atom_id res chain seq x y z
N SER A 1 10.12 -15.59 -10.09
CA SER A 1 9.19 -14.74 -10.85
C SER A 1 7.81 -14.73 -10.19
N LEU A 2 6.92 -13.78 -10.55
CA LEU A 2 5.53 -13.76 -10.05
C LEU A 2 4.77 -15.04 -10.46
N SER A 3 4.99 -15.53 -11.66
CA SER A 3 4.36 -16.77 -12.15
C SER A 3 4.80 -18.01 -11.34
N GLU A 4 6.03 -18.07 -10.89
CA GLU A 4 6.50 -19.17 -10.00
C GLU A 4 5.87 -19.06 -8.61
N LEU A 5 5.76 -17.82 -8.07
CA LEU A 5 5.06 -17.59 -6.82
C LEU A 5 3.61 -18.07 -6.90
N LYS A 6 2.88 -17.68 -7.97
CA LYS A 6 1.51 -18.12 -8.18
C LYS A 6 1.38 -19.63 -8.23
N LYS A 7 2.20 -20.31 -9.04
CA LYS A 7 2.20 -21.79 -9.12
C LYS A 7 2.48 -22.45 -7.78
N ARG A 8 3.37 -21.86 -6.98
CA ARG A 8 3.67 -22.35 -5.64
C ARG A 8 2.47 -22.21 -4.70
N LEU A 9 1.84 -21.02 -4.67
CA LEU A 9 0.65 -20.76 -3.85
C LEU A 9 -0.52 -21.66 -4.26
N GLU A 10 -0.74 -21.84 -5.56
CA GLU A 10 -1.77 -22.74 -6.10
C GLU A 10 -1.58 -24.18 -5.61
N ARG A 11 -0.33 -24.67 -5.64
CA ARG A 11 -0.01 -26.04 -5.18
C ARG A 11 -0.08 -26.19 -3.65
N GLU A 12 0.39 -25.18 -2.89
CA GLU A 12 0.56 -25.31 -1.42
C GLU A 12 -0.67 -24.84 -0.64
N ALA A 13 -1.42 -23.87 -1.15
CA ALA A 13 -2.57 -23.27 -0.47
C ALA A 13 -3.88 -23.36 -1.25
N GLY A 14 -3.83 -23.51 -2.57
CA GLY A 14 -5.00 -23.58 -3.45
C GLY A 14 -5.72 -22.25 -3.66
N LYS A 15 -5.64 -21.32 -2.71
CA LYS A 15 -6.26 -19.99 -2.76
C LYS A 15 -5.45 -18.92 -2.01
N VAL A 16 -5.81 -17.66 -2.25
CA VAL A 16 -5.29 -16.51 -1.51
C VAL A 16 -6.46 -15.80 -0.84
N ASP A 17 -6.53 -15.86 0.47
CA ASP A 17 -7.57 -15.18 1.25
C ASP A 17 -7.23 -13.70 1.50
N ILE A 18 -5.94 -13.40 1.76
CA ILE A 18 -5.49 -12.05 2.08
C ILE A 18 -4.19 -11.75 1.31
N LEU A 19 -4.14 -10.57 0.69
CA LEU A 19 -2.93 -10.00 0.11
C LEU A 19 -2.68 -8.64 0.73
N ILE A 20 -1.49 -8.44 1.33
CA ILE A 20 -1.05 -7.14 1.83
C ILE A 20 0.09 -6.63 0.95
N ASN A 21 -0.16 -5.60 0.18
CA ASN A 21 0.86 -4.91 -0.62
C ASN A 21 1.54 -3.85 0.25
N ASN A 22 2.60 -4.25 0.95
CA ASN A 22 3.32 -3.42 1.92
C ASN A 22 4.63 -2.82 1.39
N ALA A 23 5.19 -3.36 0.33
CA ALA A 23 6.46 -2.85 -0.23
C ALA A 23 6.38 -1.34 -0.51
N GLY A 24 7.43 -0.62 -0.17
CA GLY A 24 7.50 0.82 -0.38
C GLY A 24 8.93 1.31 -0.49
N HIS A 25 9.11 2.36 -1.27
CA HIS A 25 10.38 3.06 -1.47
C HIS A 25 10.13 4.56 -1.38
N LEU A 26 10.98 5.28 -0.64
CA LEU A 26 10.86 6.72 -0.41
C LEU A 26 12.21 7.39 -0.65
N VAL A 27 12.19 8.37 -1.53
CA VAL A 27 13.29 9.33 -1.72
C VAL A 27 12.78 10.70 -1.32
N ASN A 28 13.50 11.36 -0.40
CA ASN A 28 13.19 12.72 0.04
C ASN A 28 14.25 13.67 -0.52
N LYS A 29 13.89 14.40 -1.56
CA LYS A 29 14.72 15.47 -2.17
C LYS A 29 13.85 16.41 -3.03
N PRO A 30 14.34 17.62 -3.37
CA PRO A 30 13.65 18.54 -4.26
C PRO A 30 13.18 17.87 -5.55
N PHE A 31 12.05 18.33 -6.10
CA PHE A 31 11.43 17.67 -7.27
C PHE A 31 12.39 17.63 -8.48
N GLU A 32 13.10 18.71 -8.73
CA GLU A 32 14.05 18.86 -9.82
C GLU A 32 15.31 17.99 -9.68
N ASP A 33 15.63 17.54 -8.46
CA ASP A 33 16.84 16.74 -8.18
C ASP A 33 16.61 15.22 -8.32
N HIS A 34 15.36 14.79 -8.59
CA HIS A 34 15.08 13.38 -8.81
C HIS A 34 15.65 12.92 -10.15
N THR A 35 16.45 11.89 -10.09
CA THR A 35 16.96 11.22 -11.30
C THR A 35 15.89 10.31 -11.93
N GLU A 36 16.07 9.96 -13.20
CA GLU A 36 15.20 8.96 -13.85
C GLU A 36 15.16 7.63 -13.08
N ALA A 37 16.30 7.24 -12.48
CA ALA A 37 16.38 6.03 -11.66
C ALA A 37 15.52 6.13 -10.39
N ASP A 38 15.54 7.26 -9.68
CA ASP A 38 14.69 7.49 -8.50
C ASP A 38 13.21 7.41 -8.86
N ILE A 39 12.84 8.02 -9.98
CA ILE A 39 11.47 8.02 -10.49
C ILE A 39 11.03 6.60 -10.85
N ALA A 40 11.84 5.91 -11.64
CA ALA A 40 11.55 4.54 -12.07
C ALA A 40 11.44 3.58 -10.88
N GLU A 41 12.31 3.69 -9.87
CA GLU A 41 12.25 2.87 -8.67
C GLU A 41 11.00 3.19 -7.82
N SER A 42 10.69 4.48 -7.63
CA SER A 42 9.47 4.90 -6.92
C SER A 42 8.20 4.35 -7.58
N VAL A 43 8.07 4.46 -8.89
CA VAL A 43 6.93 3.92 -9.67
C VAL A 43 6.91 2.39 -9.61
N SER A 44 8.06 1.76 -9.79
CA SER A 44 8.18 0.30 -9.80
C SER A 44 7.79 -0.30 -8.46
N VAL A 45 8.35 0.20 -7.36
CA VAL A 45 8.15 -0.38 -6.03
C VAL A 45 6.80 0.01 -5.44
N ASN A 46 6.41 1.30 -5.49
CA ASN A 46 5.22 1.76 -4.77
C ASN A 46 3.90 1.47 -5.51
N PHE A 47 3.94 1.28 -6.82
CA PHE A 47 2.73 1.15 -7.64
C PHE A 47 2.75 -0.11 -8.50
N THR A 48 3.71 -0.23 -9.42
CA THR A 48 3.70 -1.31 -10.43
C THR A 48 3.81 -2.70 -9.80
N SER A 49 4.63 -2.85 -8.75
CA SER A 49 4.80 -4.14 -8.06
C SER A 49 3.49 -4.62 -7.43
N ALA A 50 2.79 -3.73 -6.72
CA ALA A 50 1.50 -4.03 -6.09
C ALA A 50 0.44 -4.37 -7.13
N ALA A 51 0.34 -3.57 -8.21
CA ALA A 51 -0.59 -3.81 -9.31
C ALA A 51 -0.35 -5.17 -9.98
N ARG A 52 0.90 -5.48 -10.32
CA ARG A 52 1.28 -6.74 -10.98
C ARG A 52 1.08 -7.95 -10.07
N LEU A 53 1.46 -7.85 -8.80
CA LEU A 53 1.26 -8.95 -7.83
C LEU A 53 -0.22 -9.22 -7.63
N THR A 54 -1.02 -8.17 -7.47
CA THR A 54 -2.48 -8.29 -7.37
C THR A 54 -3.07 -8.98 -8.60
N ALA A 55 -2.74 -8.50 -9.80
CA ALA A 55 -3.24 -9.09 -11.06
C ALA A 55 -2.85 -10.57 -11.21
N GLU A 56 -1.62 -10.94 -10.83
CA GLU A 56 -1.15 -12.34 -10.91
C GLU A 56 -1.88 -13.24 -9.92
N LEU A 57 -2.22 -12.74 -8.72
CA LEU A 57 -2.87 -13.54 -7.67
C LEU A 57 -4.41 -13.52 -7.71
N LEU A 58 -5.01 -12.58 -8.44
CA LEU A 58 -6.47 -12.50 -8.60
C LEU A 58 -7.17 -13.82 -8.99
N PRO A 59 -6.60 -14.66 -9.88
CA PRO A 59 -7.22 -15.96 -10.19
C PRO A 59 -7.31 -16.93 -9.01
N LEU A 60 -6.46 -16.76 -7.99
CA LEU A 60 -6.47 -17.56 -6.76
C LEU A 60 -7.35 -16.96 -5.65
N MET A 61 -7.92 -15.77 -5.87
CA MET A 61 -8.78 -15.09 -4.91
C MET A 61 -10.25 -15.51 -5.11
N VAL A 62 -10.92 -15.74 -4.01
CA VAL A 62 -12.31 -16.19 -3.96
C VAL A 62 -13.19 -15.16 -3.25
N ARG A 63 -14.50 -15.37 -3.24
CA ARG A 63 -15.44 -14.55 -2.46
C ARG A 63 -15.01 -14.47 -0.99
N GLY A 64 -14.91 -13.26 -0.46
CA GLY A 64 -14.41 -12.98 0.89
C GLY A 64 -12.91 -12.71 0.96
N SER A 65 -12.15 -12.88 -0.13
CA SER A 65 -10.73 -12.47 -0.16
C SER A 65 -10.59 -10.95 -0.01
N HIS A 66 -9.48 -10.52 0.60
CA HIS A 66 -9.21 -9.12 0.91
C HIS A 66 -7.80 -8.69 0.45
N VAL A 67 -7.74 -7.65 -0.36
CA VAL A 67 -6.49 -6.97 -0.73
C VAL A 67 -6.36 -5.69 0.07
N VAL A 68 -5.28 -5.57 0.84
CA VAL A 68 -4.95 -4.36 1.61
C VAL A 68 -3.69 -3.73 1.01
N ASN A 69 -3.87 -2.57 0.42
CA ASN A 69 -2.77 -1.77 -0.10
C ASN A 69 -2.27 -0.82 1.00
N ILE A 70 -0.96 -0.77 1.22
CA ILE A 70 -0.36 0.19 2.15
C ILE A 70 0.02 1.46 1.39
N GLY A 71 -0.87 2.43 1.49
CA GLY A 71 -0.71 3.78 0.98
C GLY A 71 0.22 4.62 1.86
N SER A 72 -0.13 5.88 2.02
CA SER A 72 0.52 6.84 2.93
C SER A 72 -0.37 8.07 3.07
N MET A 73 -0.26 8.78 4.18
CA MET A 73 -0.85 10.13 4.32
C MET A 73 -0.35 11.08 3.22
N GLY A 74 0.90 10.92 2.75
CA GLY A 74 1.41 11.68 1.61
C GLY A 74 0.60 11.49 0.32
N GLY A 75 0.04 10.30 0.09
CA GLY A 75 -0.83 9.98 -1.05
C GLY A 75 -2.32 10.22 -0.79
N PHE A 76 -2.73 10.45 0.46
CA PHE A 76 -4.12 10.65 0.82
C PHE A 76 -4.65 12.00 0.32
N GLN A 77 -5.81 12.02 -0.33
CA GLN A 77 -6.43 13.25 -0.83
C GLN A 77 -6.85 14.15 0.36
N GLY A 78 -6.49 15.42 0.29
CA GLY A 78 -6.84 16.40 1.33
C GLY A 78 -5.86 16.48 2.50
N SER A 79 -4.84 15.60 2.59
CA SER A 79 -3.76 15.76 3.56
C SER A 79 -2.78 16.86 3.16
N LEU A 80 -2.06 17.41 4.12
CA LEU A 80 -0.91 18.27 3.85
C LEU A 80 0.15 17.49 3.06
N LYS A 81 0.82 18.17 2.13
CA LYS A 81 1.90 17.59 1.35
C LYS A 81 3.25 18.13 1.84
N PHE A 82 4.24 17.25 1.90
CA PHE A 82 5.57 17.60 2.37
C PHE A 82 6.50 17.87 1.19
N PRO A 83 7.24 18.98 1.19
CA PRO A 83 8.32 19.18 0.22
C PRO A 83 9.28 18.00 0.19
N GLY A 84 9.78 17.67 -0.99
CA GLY A 84 10.70 16.55 -1.18
C GLY A 84 10.04 15.17 -1.38
N LEU A 85 8.73 15.03 -1.17
CA LEU A 85 8.01 13.76 -1.27
C LEU A 85 7.10 13.64 -2.50
N SER A 86 7.33 14.43 -3.54
CA SER A 86 6.41 14.51 -4.69
C SER A 86 6.18 13.16 -5.36
N TRP A 87 7.23 12.45 -5.76
CA TRP A 87 7.12 11.14 -6.43
C TRP A 87 6.58 10.06 -5.51
N TYR A 88 7.03 10.04 -4.25
CA TYR A 88 6.48 9.14 -3.24
C TYR A 88 4.97 9.33 -3.08
N SER A 89 4.55 10.57 -2.85
CA SER A 89 3.13 10.91 -2.65
C SER A 89 2.29 10.60 -3.88
N ALA A 90 2.78 10.92 -5.07
CA ALA A 90 2.09 10.63 -6.33
C ALA A 90 1.89 9.13 -6.54
N THR A 91 2.92 8.31 -6.31
CA THR A 91 2.81 6.85 -6.47
C THR A 91 1.89 6.21 -5.43
N LYS A 92 1.90 6.70 -4.18
CA LYS A 92 0.96 6.26 -3.14
C LYS A 92 -0.48 6.73 -3.42
N GLY A 93 -0.67 7.90 -4.03
CA GLY A 93 -1.96 8.36 -4.54
C GLY A 93 -2.47 7.50 -5.69
N ALA A 94 -1.60 7.13 -6.63
CA ALA A 94 -1.95 6.21 -7.71
C ALA A 94 -2.41 4.84 -7.18
N LEU A 95 -1.76 4.31 -6.12
CA LEU A 95 -2.17 3.07 -5.48
C LEU A 95 -3.55 3.18 -4.81
N ALA A 96 -3.87 4.33 -4.22
CA ALA A 96 -5.19 4.60 -3.65
C ALA A 96 -6.27 4.57 -4.72
N VAL A 97 -6.08 5.29 -5.84
CA VAL A 97 -7.03 5.28 -6.97
C VAL A 97 -7.20 3.88 -7.57
N LEU A 98 -6.10 3.12 -7.74
CA LEU A 98 -6.16 1.73 -8.19
C LEU A 98 -7.02 0.87 -7.25
N THR A 99 -6.92 1.08 -5.94
CA THR A 99 -7.74 0.38 -4.95
C THR A 99 -9.24 0.58 -5.18
N GLU A 100 -9.66 1.82 -5.42
CA GLU A 100 -11.06 2.16 -5.70
C GLU A 100 -11.55 1.52 -7.01
N CYS A 101 -10.73 1.58 -8.05
CA CYS A 101 -11.05 0.96 -9.35
C CYS A 101 -11.24 -0.56 -9.21
N LEU A 102 -10.31 -1.26 -8.55
CA LEU A 102 -10.38 -2.70 -8.37
C LEU A 102 -11.55 -3.12 -7.45
N ALA A 103 -11.86 -2.33 -6.43
CA ALA A 103 -13.02 -2.57 -5.57
C ALA A 103 -14.34 -2.55 -6.35
N ALA A 104 -14.47 -1.63 -7.32
CA ALA A 104 -15.63 -1.54 -8.20
C ALA A 104 -15.65 -2.70 -9.21
N GLU A 105 -14.51 -2.98 -9.85
CA GLU A 105 -14.39 -4.00 -10.89
C GLU A 105 -14.65 -5.43 -10.38
N TYR A 106 -14.22 -5.73 -9.15
CA TYR A 106 -14.34 -7.07 -8.56
C TYR A 106 -15.45 -7.21 -7.51
N ALA A 107 -16.36 -6.23 -7.42
CA ALA A 107 -17.46 -6.24 -6.46
C ALA A 107 -18.34 -7.49 -6.58
N GLU A 108 -18.73 -7.89 -7.80
CA GLU A 108 -19.55 -9.07 -8.04
C GLU A 108 -18.85 -10.38 -7.66
N ARG A 109 -17.53 -10.44 -7.79
CA ARG A 109 -16.74 -11.58 -7.31
C ARG A 109 -16.65 -11.63 -5.79
N GLY A 110 -17.01 -10.54 -5.08
CA GLY A 110 -16.98 -10.45 -3.63
C GLY A 110 -15.54 -10.40 -3.07
N ILE A 111 -14.60 -9.84 -3.84
CA ILE A 111 -13.23 -9.57 -3.41
C ILE A 111 -13.18 -8.12 -2.96
N SER A 112 -12.70 -7.88 -1.75
CA SER A 112 -12.58 -6.53 -1.19
C SER A 112 -11.18 -5.95 -1.40
N PHE A 113 -11.14 -4.64 -1.69
CA PHE A 113 -9.90 -3.87 -1.85
C PHE A 113 -9.99 -2.63 -0.96
N ASN A 114 -9.01 -2.45 -0.09
CA ASN A 114 -8.91 -1.24 0.73
C ASN A 114 -7.48 -0.73 0.76
N CYS A 115 -7.30 0.57 0.99
CA CYS A 115 -6.00 1.19 1.14
C CYS A 115 -5.91 1.83 2.52
N LEU A 116 -4.95 1.40 3.31
CA LEU A 116 -4.59 2.05 4.55
C LEU A 116 -3.51 3.10 4.26
N CYS A 117 -3.69 4.32 4.76
CA CYS A 117 -2.76 5.43 4.59
C CYS A 117 -2.10 5.78 5.93
N PRO A 118 -1.02 5.06 6.33
CA PRO A 118 -0.30 5.38 7.55
C PRO A 118 0.28 6.78 7.54
N GLY A 119 0.27 7.43 8.72
CA GLY A 119 1.10 8.58 9.03
C GLY A 119 2.55 8.19 9.31
N ALA A 120 3.23 8.99 10.13
CA ALA A 120 4.61 8.71 10.53
C ALA A 120 4.70 7.45 11.41
N VAL A 121 5.48 6.48 10.97
CA VAL A 121 5.82 5.25 11.70
C VAL A 121 7.33 5.15 11.79
N GLN A 122 7.87 4.79 12.97
CA GLN A 122 9.31 4.79 13.28
C GLN A 122 10.04 3.63 12.60
N THR A 123 10.05 3.62 11.27
CA THR A 123 10.74 2.65 10.41
C THR A 123 12.11 3.15 10.00
N GLU A 124 12.97 2.24 9.50
CA GLU A 124 14.24 2.65 8.88
C GLU A 124 14.02 3.60 7.69
N MET A 125 12.97 3.40 6.89
CA MET A 125 12.61 4.28 5.79
C MET A 125 12.33 5.70 6.29
N PHE A 126 11.55 5.82 7.38
CA PHE A 126 11.26 7.12 8.00
C PHE A 126 12.52 7.79 8.53
N GLN A 127 13.36 7.05 9.27
CA GLN A 127 14.61 7.58 9.82
C GLN A 127 15.59 8.09 8.74
N LYS A 128 15.67 7.36 7.61
CA LYS A 128 16.50 7.78 6.46
C LYS A 128 15.94 9.03 5.78
N ALA A 129 14.61 9.11 5.63
CA ALA A 129 13.95 10.23 4.96
C ALA A 129 13.89 11.50 5.81
N PHE A 130 13.84 11.35 7.14
CA PHE A 130 13.70 12.45 8.09
C PHE A 130 14.70 12.31 9.25
N PRO A 131 16.01 12.52 9.01
CA PRO A 131 17.03 12.41 10.05
C PRO A 131 16.75 13.37 11.21
N GLY A 132 16.86 12.86 12.45
CA GLY A 132 16.62 13.66 13.66
C GLY A 132 15.17 13.80 14.09
N PHE A 133 14.20 13.25 13.32
CA PHE A 133 12.81 13.20 13.71
C PHE A 133 12.42 11.84 14.28
N SER A 134 11.49 11.85 15.23
CA SER A 134 10.90 10.64 15.80
C SER A 134 9.43 10.55 15.45
N ALA A 135 8.99 9.38 15.01
CA ALA A 135 7.59 9.12 14.73
C ALA A 135 6.86 8.62 16.00
N PRO A 136 5.57 8.98 16.17
CA PRO A 136 4.81 8.63 17.37
C PRO A 136 4.37 7.15 17.41
N VAL A 137 4.40 6.44 16.29
CA VAL A 137 3.91 5.06 16.16
C VAL A 137 5.07 4.11 15.91
N LEU A 138 5.12 3.01 16.66
CA LEU A 138 6.11 1.95 16.43
C LEU A 138 5.69 1.04 15.26
N PRO A 139 6.66 0.43 14.54
CA PRO A 139 6.37 -0.52 13.47
C PRO A 139 5.52 -1.71 13.92
N SER A 140 5.75 -2.23 15.15
CA SER A 140 4.98 -3.32 15.73
C SER A 140 3.50 -2.99 15.91
N ASP A 141 3.20 -1.77 16.37
CA ASP A 141 1.84 -1.33 16.64
C ASP A 141 1.06 -1.15 15.33
N MET A 142 1.71 -0.51 14.34
CA MET A 142 1.13 -0.37 13.00
C MET A 142 0.94 -1.73 12.32
N ALA A 143 1.88 -2.65 12.45
CA ALA A 143 1.77 -4.00 11.89
C ALA A 143 0.62 -4.79 12.53
N GLY A 144 0.43 -4.69 13.84
CA GLY A 144 -0.71 -5.29 14.54
C GLY A 144 -2.05 -4.78 14.02
N PHE A 145 -2.18 -3.46 13.86
CA PHE A 145 -3.38 -2.85 13.28
C PHE A 145 -3.63 -3.31 11.84
N ILE A 146 -2.60 -3.31 10.98
CA ILE A 146 -2.71 -3.75 9.59
C ILE A 146 -3.16 -5.22 9.52
N ALA A 147 -2.57 -6.09 10.35
CA ALA A 147 -2.92 -7.50 10.39
C ALA A 147 -4.38 -7.73 10.80
N ASP A 148 -4.85 -7.05 11.86
CA ASP A 148 -6.24 -7.13 12.29
C ASP A 148 -7.21 -6.59 11.22
N PHE A 149 -6.88 -5.46 10.61
CA PHE A 149 -7.67 -4.90 9.50
C PHE A 149 -7.71 -5.85 8.29
N ALA A 150 -6.60 -6.47 7.95
CA ALA A 150 -6.54 -7.41 6.83
C ALA A 150 -7.48 -8.62 7.03
N VAL A 151 -7.62 -9.09 8.27
CA VAL A 151 -8.51 -10.22 8.62
C VAL A 151 -9.98 -9.79 8.74
N ASN A 152 -10.24 -8.61 9.29
CA ASN A 152 -11.60 -8.21 9.72
C ASN A 152 -12.20 -7.04 8.93
N GLY A 153 -11.37 -6.21 8.30
CA GLY A 153 -11.79 -4.95 7.67
C GLY A 153 -12.76 -5.12 6.51
N ASN A 154 -12.63 -6.20 5.74
CA ASN A 154 -13.51 -6.49 4.59
C ASN A 154 -14.99 -6.72 4.97
N LYS A 155 -15.29 -6.94 6.25
CA LYS A 155 -16.67 -7.04 6.76
C LYS A 155 -17.40 -5.69 6.71
N PHE A 156 -16.66 -4.59 6.74
CA PHE A 156 -17.20 -3.22 6.86
C PHE A 156 -16.76 -2.30 5.72
N PHE A 157 -15.65 -2.63 5.05
CA PHE A 157 -15.01 -1.76 4.07
C PHE A 157 -14.74 -2.47 2.76
N ASN A 158 -15.09 -1.78 1.67
CA ASN A 158 -14.65 -2.11 0.31
C ASN A 158 -14.49 -0.81 -0.48
N GLY A 159 -13.38 -0.65 -1.18
CA GLY A 159 -13.05 0.55 -1.94
C GLY A 159 -12.74 1.76 -1.05
N LYS A 160 -12.28 1.55 0.20
CA LYS A 160 -12.01 2.64 1.13
C LYS A 160 -10.54 2.97 1.22
N ILE A 161 -10.28 4.28 1.22
CA ILE A 161 -8.96 4.86 1.47
C ILE A 161 -9.01 5.44 2.88
N LEU A 162 -8.31 4.80 3.82
CA LEU A 162 -8.45 5.05 5.25
C LEU A 162 -7.18 5.68 5.80
N PRO A 163 -7.24 6.92 6.33
CA PRO A 163 -6.12 7.52 7.05
C PRO A 163 -5.89 6.78 8.37
N VAL A 164 -4.64 6.44 8.66
CA VAL A 164 -4.21 5.76 9.89
C VAL A 164 -3.10 6.58 10.52
N ALA A 165 -3.46 7.64 11.22
CA ALA A 165 -2.51 8.57 11.81
C ALA A 165 -3.06 9.15 13.11
N VAL A 166 -2.17 9.34 14.10
CA VAL A 166 -2.51 9.97 15.39
C VAL A 166 -2.50 11.50 15.32
N SER A 167 -1.95 12.05 14.26
CA SER A 167 -1.98 13.50 13.96
C SER A 167 -2.43 13.71 12.53
N ILE A 168 -3.17 14.80 12.31
CA ILE A 168 -3.50 15.25 10.96
C ILE A 168 -2.26 16.00 10.46
N PRO A 169 -1.56 15.51 9.43
CA PRO A 169 -0.51 16.28 8.80
C PRO A 169 -1.09 17.46 8.02
#